data_8e871983f01f3b985fb50d0bc2526c3b
#
_entry.id   8e871983f01f3b985fb50d0bc2526c3b
#
_cell.length_a   1.000
_cell.length_b   1.000
_cell.length_c   1.000
_cell.angle_alpha   90.00
_cell.angle_beta   90.00
_cell.angle_gamma   90.00
#
_symmetry.space_group_name_H-M   'P 1'
#
loop_
_entity.id
_entity.type
_entity.pdbx_description
1 polymer ?
#
loop_
_entity_poly.entity_id
_entity_poly.type
_entity_poly.pdbx_seq_one_letter_code
_entity_poly.pdbx_strand_id
1 'polypeptide(L)'
;KDALKRYVQYLPTLTLKKQQLQMEILKLHHKMEEIKQERAYLKAQVYKWADVFAEDVGIQELIGLKDIVVGDGNIAGVDIPVFKEVLFEEKEYDLETTPLWIDAGIEMMKKVMILNARMETLHLQDKLVREELRITTQRVNLFEKVMIPQAKENIRKIQIYLGDLDTAAVVTGKIAKEKIQKKARAGEAQR
;
A
#
# COMPACT_ATOMS: atom_id res chain seq x y z
N LYS A 1 -13.31 22.25 -16.33
CA LYS A 1 -14.41 21.57 -15.61
C LYS A 1 -14.19 20.06 -15.61
N ASP A 2 -13.72 19.44 -16.69
CA ASP A 2 -13.54 17.99 -16.83
C ASP A 2 -12.47 17.42 -15.89
N ALA A 3 -11.37 18.17 -15.67
CA ALA A 3 -10.35 17.79 -14.69
C ALA A 3 -10.94 17.71 -13.27
N LEU A 4 -11.73 18.70 -12.85
CA LEU A 4 -12.40 18.68 -11.55
C LEU A 4 -13.34 17.48 -11.42
N LYS A 5 -14.14 17.19 -12.46
CA LYS A 5 -15.06 16.05 -12.49
C LYS A 5 -14.29 14.73 -12.28
N ARG A 6 -13.16 14.56 -12.99
CA ARG A 6 -12.30 13.38 -12.82
C ARG A 6 -11.73 13.28 -11.41
N TYR A 7 -11.20 14.36 -10.82
CA TYR A 7 -10.65 14.33 -9.45
C TYR A 7 -11.71 13.94 -8.42
N VAL A 8 -12.92 14.51 -8.52
CA VAL A 8 -14.04 14.19 -7.62
C VAL A 8 -14.49 12.73 -7.79
N GLN A 9 -14.43 12.19 -9.01
CA GLN A 9 -14.79 10.80 -9.29
C GLN A 9 -13.75 9.80 -8.78
N TYR A 10 -12.44 10.12 -8.85
CA TYR A 10 -11.38 9.21 -8.41
C TYR A 10 -11.12 9.25 -6.89
N LEU A 11 -11.45 10.35 -6.22
CA LEU A 11 -11.20 10.49 -4.79
C LEU A 11 -11.85 9.39 -3.94
N PRO A 12 -13.13 9.01 -4.13
CA PRO A 12 -13.76 7.94 -3.36
C PRO A 12 -13.08 6.58 -3.56
N THR A 13 -12.67 6.25 -4.78
CA THR A 13 -12.00 4.96 -5.07
C THR A 13 -10.62 4.88 -4.42
N LEU A 14 -9.87 5.99 -4.40
CA LEU A 14 -8.59 6.07 -3.69
C LEU A 14 -8.79 5.98 -2.17
N THR A 15 -9.84 6.59 -1.64
CA THR A 15 -10.18 6.51 -0.21
C THR A 15 -10.56 5.08 0.18
N LEU A 16 -11.35 4.39 -0.66
CA LEU A 16 -11.70 2.99 -0.45
C LEU A 16 -10.44 2.09 -0.47
N LYS A 17 -9.55 2.29 -1.47
CA LYS A 17 -8.27 1.57 -1.53
C LYS A 17 -7.44 1.78 -0.26
N LYS A 18 -7.36 3.03 0.24
CA LYS A 18 -6.67 3.34 1.50
C LYS A 18 -7.26 2.55 2.67
N GLN A 19 -8.58 2.49 2.80
CA GLN A 19 -9.25 1.74 3.86
C GLN A 19 -8.98 0.23 3.74
N GLN A 20 -9.04 -0.32 2.53
CA GLN A 20 -8.71 -1.73 2.28
C GLN A 20 -7.28 -2.07 2.72
N LEU A 21 -6.29 -1.25 2.32
CA LEU A 21 -4.90 -1.44 2.73
C LEU A 21 -4.72 -1.37 4.25
N GLN A 22 -5.42 -0.46 4.93
CA GLN A 22 -5.40 -0.38 6.39
C GLN A 22 -5.95 -1.65 7.06
N MET A 23 -7.05 -2.19 6.55
CA MET A 23 -7.61 -3.44 7.04
C MET A 23 -6.67 -4.63 6.82
N GLU A 24 -6.02 -4.71 5.66
CA GLU A 24 -5.07 -5.78 5.39
C GLU A 24 -3.84 -5.72 6.29
N ILE A 25 -3.32 -4.53 6.62
CA ILE A 25 -2.25 -4.36 7.60
C ILE A 25 -2.68 -4.90 8.98
N LEU A 26 -3.91 -4.65 9.41
CA LEU A 26 -4.42 -5.20 10.68
C LEU A 26 -4.48 -6.73 10.65
N LYS A 27 -4.90 -7.33 9.52
CA LYS A 27 -4.90 -8.79 9.37
C LYS A 27 -3.48 -9.38 9.40
N LEU A 28 -2.52 -8.71 8.74
CA LEU A 28 -1.11 -9.12 8.78
C LEU A 28 -0.55 -9.06 10.21
N HIS A 29 -0.86 -8.00 10.96
CA HIS A 29 -0.47 -7.89 12.36
C HIS A 29 -1.05 -9.01 13.24
N HIS A 30 -2.32 -9.37 13.01
CA HIS A 30 -2.94 -10.47 13.74
C HIS A 30 -2.22 -11.81 13.46
N LYS A 31 -1.93 -12.10 12.19
CA LYS A 31 -1.15 -13.28 11.81
C LYS A 31 0.25 -13.29 12.41
N MET A 32 0.93 -12.14 12.46
CA MET A 32 2.24 -12.03 13.11
C MET A 32 2.15 -12.31 14.61
N GLU A 33 1.09 -11.86 15.26
CA GLU A 33 0.89 -12.10 16.69
C GLU A 33 0.58 -13.57 16.99
N GLU A 34 -0.19 -14.25 16.15
CA GLU A 34 -0.41 -15.70 16.23
C GLU A 34 0.92 -16.47 16.16
N ILE A 35 1.78 -16.13 15.18
CA ILE A 35 3.10 -16.76 15.05
C ILE A 35 3.99 -16.48 16.27
N LYS A 36 3.95 -15.27 16.82
CA LYS A 36 4.69 -14.95 18.05
C LYS A 36 4.26 -15.80 19.23
N GLN A 37 2.95 -16.00 19.38
CA GLN A 37 2.40 -16.87 20.45
C GLN A 37 2.81 -18.32 20.26
N GLU A 38 2.71 -18.84 19.01
CA GLU A 38 3.17 -20.20 18.69
C GLU A 38 4.67 -20.38 18.97
N ARG A 39 5.49 -19.39 18.58
CA ARG A 39 6.92 -19.39 18.86
C ARG A 39 7.23 -19.33 20.36
N ALA A 40 6.48 -18.52 21.12
CA ALA A 40 6.64 -18.45 22.57
C ALA A 40 6.28 -19.77 23.25
N TYR A 41 5.22 -20.44 22.78
CA TYR A 41 4.84 -21.76 23.24
C TYR A 41 5.92 -22.80 22.97
N LEU A 42 6.45 -22.87 21.73
CA LEU A 42 7.55 -23.78 21.39
C LEU A 42 8.80 -23.49 22.24
N LYS A 43 9.14 -22.24 22.42
CA LYS A 43 10.27 -21.82 23.26
C LYS A 43 10.09 -22.32 24.71
N ALA A 44 8.88 -22.18 25.26
CA ALA A 44 8.59 -22.68 26.61
C ALA A 44 8.70 -24.22 26.72
N GLN A 45 8.37 -24.95 25.65
CA GLN A 45 8.59 -26.40 25.59
C GLN A 45 10.09 -26.73 25.57
N VAL A 46 10.88 -26.07 24.74
CA VAL A 46 12.32 -26.25 24.67
C VAL A 46 12.98 -26.03 26.04
N TYR A 47 12.56 -24.99 26.77
CA TYR A 47 13.11 -24.75 28.13
C TYR A 47 12.84 -25.86 29.13
N LYS A 48 11.75 -26.63 29.00
CA LYS A 48 11.48 -27.79 29.85
C LYS A 48 12.46 -28.95 29.60
N TRP A 49 13.10 -28.96 28.45
CA TRP A 49 14.09 -29.96 28.05
C TRP A 49 15.52 -29.38 28.06
N ALA A 50 15.70 -28.15 28.55
CA ALA A 50 16.97 -27.44 28.48
C ALA A 50 18.11 -28.19 29.15
N ASP A 51 17.83 -28.91 30.24
CA ASP A 51 18.82 -29.72 30.94
C ASP A 51 19.30 -30.90 30.08
N VAL A 52 18.50 -31.40 29.17
CA VAL A 52 18.84 -32.48 28.23
C VAL A 52 19.66 -31.95 27.06
N PHE A 53 19.45 -30.69 26.64
CA PHE A 53 20.21 -30.00 25.60
C PHE A 53 21.56 -29.42 26.10
N ALA A 54 21.90 -29.61 27.37
CA ALA A 54 23.14 -29.10 27.95
C ALA A 54 24.40 -29.78 27.39
N GLU A 55 24.26 -30.95 26.75
CA GLU A 55 25.33 -31.57 25.99
C GLU A 55 25.49 -30.87 24.66
N ASP A 56 26.66 -30.28 24.40
CA ASP A 56 27.00 -29.63 23.14
C ASP A 56 27.26 -30.69 22.05
N VAL A 57 26.19 -31.12 21.39
CA VAL A 57 26.25 -32.15 20.34
C VAL A 57 26.35 -31.49 18.94
N GLY A 58 26.51 -30.16 18.88
CA GLY A 58 26.62 -29.46 17.60
C GLY A 58 25.36 -29.58 16.70
N ILE A 59 24.17 -29.65 17.31
CA ILE A 59 22.89 -29.80 16.57
C ILE A 59 22.71 -28.77 15.45
N GLN A 60 23.32 -27.58 15.59
CA GLN A 60 23.31 -26.51 14.57
C GLN A 60 24.06 -26.89 13.29
N GLU A 61 24.97 -27.88 13.37
CA GLU A 61 25.71 -28.39 12.22
C GLU A 61 24.96 -29.50 11.48
N LEU A 62 23.99 -30.14 12.15
CA LEU A 62 23.21 -31.26 11.61
C LEU A 62 22.06 -30.81 10.73
N ILE A 63 21.56 -29.60 10.98
CA ILE A 63 20.45 -29.04 10.19
C ILE A 63 20.73 -27.59 9.80
N GLY A 64 20.65 -27.30 8.50
CA GLY A 64 20.77 -25.97 7.92
C GLY A 64 19.50 -25.57 7.16
N LEU A 65 19.29 -24.26 7.04
CA LEU A 65 18.30 -23.71 6.14
C LEU A 65 18.92 -23.62 4.75
N LYS A 66 18.37 -24.39 3.79
CA LYS A 66 18.85 -24.38 2.41
C LYS A 66 18.20 -23.24 1.63
N ASP A 67 16.89 -23.15 1.67
CA ASP A 67 16.12 -22.12 0.94
C ASP A 67 14.73 -21.94 1.55
N ILE A 68 14.14 -20.75 1.30
CA ILE A 68 12.75 -20.43 1.64
C ILE A 68 11.98 -20.26 0.35
N VAL A 69 11.10 -21.20 0.06
CA VAL A 69 10.26 -21.15 -1.12
C VAL A 69 9.09 -20.20 -0.88
N VAL A 70 9.06 -19.15 -1.67
CA VAL A 70 7.95 -18.19 -1.68
C VAL A 70 7.20 -18.26 -3.00
N GLY A 71 5.90 -17.99 -2.97
CA GLY A 71 5.08 -17.84 -4.15
C GLY A 71 4.64 -16.39 -4.29
N ASP A 72 3.99 -16.10 -5.40
CA ASP A 72 3.40 -14.79 -5.66
C ASP A 72 1.98 -14.72 -5.11
N GLY A 73 1.64 -13.59 -4.51
CA GLY A 73 0.31 -13.26 -4.03
C GLY A 73 -0.02 -11.80 -4.30
N ASN A 74 -1.28 -11.43 -4.09
CA ASN A 74 -1.70 -10.05 -4.26
C ASN A 74 -2.65 -9.64 -3.13
N ILE A 75 -2.35 -8.51 -2.49
CA ILE A 75 -3.19 -7.90 -1.46
C ILE A 75 -3.58 -6.49 -1.90
N ALA A 76 -4.86 -6.27 -2.17
CA ALA A 76 -5.41 -4.96 -2.55
C ALA A 76 -4.66 -4.30 -3.74
N GLY A 77 -4.19 -5.10 -4.70
CA GLY A 77 -3.42 -4.63 -5.85
C GLY A 77 -1.93 -4.40 -5.57
N VAL A 78 -1.40 -4.97 -4.49
CA VAL A 78 0.03 -4.99 -4.16
C VAL A 78 0.53 -6.42 -4.29
N ASP A 79 1.54 -6.63 -5.12
CA ASP A 79 2.18 -7.93 -5.26
C ASP A 79 3.07 -8.20 -4.04
N ILE A 80 2.85 -9.36 -3.41
CA ILE A 80 3.49 -9.76 -2.17
C ILE A 80 4.05 -11.17 -2.29
N PRO A 81 5.15 -11.50 -1.61
CA PRO A 81 5.59 -12.86 -1.45
C PRO A 81 4.67 -13.62 -0.49
N VAL A 82 4.34 -14.87 -0.81
CA VAL A 82 3.56 -15.77 0.04
C VAL A 82 4.45 -16.95 0.41
N PHE A 83 4.60 -17.18 1.71
CA PHE A 83 5.34 -18.33 2.22
C PHE A 83 4.70 -19.64 1.72
N LYS A 84 5.51 -20.55 1.17
CA LYS A 84 5.11 -21.90 0.80
C LYS A 84 5.74 -22.94 1.72
N GLU A 85 7.04 -23.07 1.68
CA GLU A 85 7.77 -24.08 2.44
C GLU A 85 9.22 -23.65 2.71
N VAL A 86 9.87 -24.35 3.62
CA VAL A 86 11.31 -24.25 3.89
C VAL A 86 11.98 -25.53 3.44
N LEU A 87 13.04 -25.40 2.66
CA LEU A 87 13.91 -26.50 2.31
C LEU A 87 15.05 -26.57 3.33
N PHE A 88 15.24 -27.73 3.91
CA PHE A 88 16.30 -27.99 4.87
C PHE A 88 17.45 -28.75 4.21
N GLU A 89 18.64 -28.49 4.69
CA GLU A 89 19.82 -29.32 4.42
C GLU A 89 20.11 -30.11 5.70
N GLU A 90 19.94 -31.43 5.61
CA GLU A 90 20.14 -32.34 6.74
C GLU A 90 21.43 -33.11 6.50
N LYS A 91 22.32 -33.17 7.49
CA LYS A 91 23.51 -34.05 7.48
C LYS A 91 23.18 -35.37 8.13
N GLU A 92 23.69 -36.42 7.54
CA GLU A 92 23.62 -37.74 8.15
C GLU A 92 24.44 -37.78 9.46
N TYR A 93 23.86 -38.36 10.47
CA TYR A 93 24.49 -38.56 11.77
C TYR A 93 24.29 -40.00 12.23
N ASP A 94 25.25 -40.51 13.04
CA ASP A 94 25.24 -41.86 13.49
C ASP A 94 24.39 -41.99 14.79
N LEU A 95 23.37 -42.84 14.72
CA LEU A 95 22.43 -43.10 15.81
C LEU A 95 23.09 -43.80 17.02
N GLU A 96 24.23 -44.49 16.82
CA GLU A 96 24.94 -45.17 17.90
C GLU A 96 25.78 -44.21 18.75
N THR A 97 26.24 -43.10 18.16
CA THR A 97 27.08 -42.11 18.80
C THR A 97 26.35 -40.85 19.27
N THR A 98 25.12 -40.66 18.82
CA THR A 98 24.32 -39.48 19.13
C THR A 98 23.27 -39.78 20.22
N PRO A 99 22.97 -38.80 21.12
CA PRO A 99 21.93 -38.97 22.12
C PRO A 99 20.52 -39.17 21.50
N LEU A 100 19.69 -39.97 22.16
CA LEU A 100 18.32 -40.32 21.70
C LEU A 100 17.38 -39.11 21.51
N TRP A 101 17.71 -37.94 22.08
CA TRP A 101 16.89 -36.75 21.96
C TRP A 101 17.16 -35.95 20.67
N ILE A 102 18.20 -36.28 19.90
CA ILE A 102 18.60 -35.51 18.71
C ILE A 102 17.46 -35.39 17.67
N ASP A 103 16.75 -36.47 17.39
CA ASP A 103 15.64 -36.48 16.44
C ASP A 103 14.56 -35.47 16.86
N ALA A 104 14.18 -35.51 18.14
CA ALA A 104 13.22 -34.56 18.69
C ALA A 104 13.72 -33.10 18.64
N GLY A 105 15.03 -32.90 18.85
CA GLY A 105 15.71 -31.62 18.78
C GLY A 105 15.69 -31.06 17.34
N ILE A 106 16.03 -31.86 16.35
CA ILE A 106 15.97 -31.49 14.91
C ILE A 106 14.56 -31.11 14.50
N GLU A 107 13.56 -31.94 14.87
CA GLU A 107 12.15 -31.64 14.62
C GLU A 107 11.71 -30.30 15.21
N MET A 108 12.14 -29.99 16.42
CA MET A 108 11.86 -28.73 17.10
C MET A 108 12.55 -27.55 16.40
N MET A 109 13.82 -27.71 15.99
CA MET A 109 14.53 -26.70 15.22
C MET A 109 13.87 -26.42 13.88
N LYS A 110 13.45 -27.46 13.13
CA LYS A 110 12.67 -27.30 11.88
C LYS A 110 11.44 -26.43 12.11
N LYS A 111 10.66 -26.73 13.16
CA LYS A 111 9.46 -25.92 13.51
C LYS A 111 9.81 -24.46 13.78
N VAL A 112 10.85 -24.19 14.56
CA VAL A 112 11.29 -22.82 14.85
C VAL A 112 11.77 -22.10 13.58
N MET A 113 12.53 -22.77 12.72
CA MET A 113 12.99 -22.21 11.44
C MET A 113 11.82 -21.87 10.51
N ILE A 114 10.81 -22.76 10.42
CA ILE A 114 9.58 -22.50 9.64
C ILE A 114 8.84 -21.27 10.17
N LEU A 115 8.68 -21.15 11.50
CA LEU A 115 8.01 -19.98 12.09
C LEU A 115 8.79 -18.69 11.86
N ASN A 116 10.13 -18.74 11.91
CA ASN A 116 10.96 -17.58 11.59
C ASN A 116 10.80 -17.18 10.12
N ALA A 117 10.84 -18.13 9.18
CA ALA A 117 10.65 -17.86 7.75
C ALA A 117 9.26 -17.27 7.45
N ARG A 118 8.21 -17.80 8.09
CA ARG A 118 6.85 -17.24 7.99
C ARG A 118 6.81 -15.82 8.54
N MET A 119 7.44 -15.56 9.67
CA MET A 119 7.48 -14.22 10.27
C MET A 119 8.20 -13.22 9.35
N GLU A 120 9.34 -13.58 8.78
CA GLU A 120 10.07 -12.74 7.83
C GLU A 120 9.24 -12.42 6.58
N THR A 121 8.56 -13.43 6.04
CA THR A 121 7.65 -13.23 4.90
C THR A 121 6.53 -12.26 5.25
N LEU A 122 5.90 -12.38 6.43
CA LEU A 122 4.85 -11.46 6.88
C LEU A 122 5.39 -10.04 7.10
N HIS A 123 6.61 -9.89 7.62
CA HIS A 123 7.24 -8.57 7.75
C HIS A 123 7.48 -7.91 6.39
N LEU A 124 7.90 -8.70 5.39
CA LEU A 124 8.07 -8.19 4.04
C LEU A 124 6.73 -7.78 3.40
N GLN A 125 5.67 -8.58 3.60
CA GLN A 125 4.31 -8.24 3.18
C GLN A 125 3.83 -6.94 3.83
N ASP A 126 3.97 -6.79 5.15
CA ASP A 126 3.58 -5.58 5.89
C ASP A 126 4.33 -4.35 5.36
N LYS A 127 5.63 -4.47 5.09
CA LYS A 127 6.44 -3.38 4.52
C LYS A 127 5.92 -2.94 3.15
N LEU A 128 5.63 -3.88 2.24
CA LEU A 128 5.13 -3.58 0.90
C LEU A 128 3.74 -2.93 0.94
N VAL A 129 2.82 -3.47 1.75
CA VAL A 129 1.47 -2.93 1.91
C VAL A 129 1.48 -1.54 2.56
N ARG A 130 2.35 -1.28 3.54
CA ARG A 130 2.53 0.05 4.16
C ARG A 130 3.06 1.07 3.17
N GLU A 131 3.98 0.68 2.31
CA GLU A 131 4.51 1.61 1.31
C GLU A 131 3.42 2.01 0.30
N GLU A 132 2.60 1.08 -0.16
CA GLU A 132 1.45 1.41 -1.02
C GLU A 132 0.40 2.25 -0.27
N LEU A 133 0.16 1.98 1.02
CA LEU A 133 -0.72 2.81 1.85
C LEU A 133 -0.19 4.25 1.95
N ARG A 134 1.12 4.42 2.11
CA ARG A 134 1.78 5.74 2.14
C ARG A 134 1.54 6.49 0.84
N ILE A 135 1.80 5.84 -0.30
CA ILE A 135 1.61 6.41 -1.65
C ILE A 135 0.13 6.75 -1.88
N THR A 136 -0.78 5.83 -1.57
CA THR A 136 -2.23 6.04 -1.72
C THR A 136 -2.71 7.19 -0.84
N THR A 137 -2.21 7.30 0.39
CA THR A 137 -2.54 8.40 1.31
C THR A 137 -2.04 9.75 0.78
N GLN A 138 -0.84 9.79 0.21
CA GLN A 138 -0.32 11.00 -0.44
C GLN A 138 -1.19 11.41 -1.62
N ARG A 139 -1.62 10.46 -2.45
CA ARG A 139 -2.53 10.73 -3.58
C ARG A 139 -3.89 11.27 -3.11
N VAL A 140 -4.49 10.65 -2.09
CA VAL A 140 -5.75 11.13 -1.49
C VAL A 140 -5.60 12.57 -1.02
N ASN A 141 -4.54 12.86 -0.23
CA ASN A 141 -4.28 14.22 0.27
C ASN A 141 -4.04 15.23 -0.86
N LEU A 142 -3.31 14.83 -1.91
CA LEU A 142 -3.07 15.68 -3.08
C LEU A 142 -4.38 16.05 -3.78
N PHE A 143 -5.25 15.07 -4.04
CA PHE A 143 -6.53 15.34 -4.69
C PHE A 143 -7.44 16.19 -3.81
N GLU A 144 -7.58 15.84 -2.54
CA GLU A 144 -8.52 16.47 -1.62
C GLU A 144 -8.10 17.91 -1.24
N LYS A 145 -6.81 18.10 -0.90
CA LYS A 145 -6.32 19.36 -0.32
C LYS A 145 -5.71 20.32 -1.34
N VAL A 146 -5.30 19.84 -2.51
CA VAL A 146 -4.62 20.68 -3.51
C VAL A 146 -5.38 20.71 -4.83
N MET A 147 -5.53 19.57 -5.51
CA MET A 147 -6.03 19.56 -6.88
C MET A 147 -7.49 20.00 -6.99
N ILE A 148 -8.35 19.53 -6.11
CA ILE A 148 -9.79 19.89 -6.12
C ILE A 148 -9.99 21.38 -5.76
N PRO A 149 -9.40 21.93 -4.68
CA PRO A 149 -9.50 23.36 -4.35
C PRO A 149 -8.94 24.25 -5.47
N GLN A 150 -7.74 23.93 -5.98
CA GLN A 150 -7.15 24.71 -7.09
C GLN A 150 -8.00 24.68 -8.35
N ALA A 151 -8.54 23.53 -8.72
CA ALA A 151 -9.42 23.42 -9.89
C ALA A 151 -10.70 24.25 -9.72
N LYS A 152 -11.30 24.27 -8.53
CA LYS A 152 -12.46 25.11 -8.20
C LYS A 152 -12.13 26.58 -8.32
N GLU A 153 -11.01 27.01 -7.75
CA GLU A 153 -10.56 28.40 -7.79
C GLU A 153 -10.24 28.86 -9.23
N ASN A 154 -9.58 28.03 -10.02
CA ASN A 154 -9.30 28.32 -11.42
C ASN A 154 -10.60 28.42 -12.25
N ILE A 155 -11.58 27.56 -12.00
CA ILE A 155 -12.89 27.65 -12.65
C ILE A 155 -13.56 28.97 -12.30
N ARG A 156 -13.54 29.37 -11.02
CA ARG A 156 -14.10 30.64 -10.57
C ARG A 156 -13.45 31.83 -11.27
N LYS A 157 -12.11 31.90 -11.32
CA LYS A 157 -11.38 32.97 -12.01
C LYS A 157 -11.73 33.06 -13.49
N ILE A 158 -11.79 31.90 -14.17
CA ILE A 158 -12.17 31.85 -15.58
C ILE A 158 -13.61 32.32 -15.77
N GLN A 159 -14.54 31.95 -14.90
CA GLN A 159 -15.94 32.40 -15.00
C GLN A 159 -16.10 33.92 -14.83
N ILE A 160 -15.36 34.50 -13.86
CA ILE A 160 -15.33 35.95 -13.68
C ILE A 160 -14.80 36.64 -14.94
N TYR A 161 -13.64 36.19 -15.45
CA TYR A 161 -13.04 36.76 -16.66
C TYR A 161 -13.97 36.67 -17.88
N LEU A 162 -14.63 35.55 -18.09
CA LEU A 162 -15.61 35.39 -19.19
C LEU A 162 -16.81 36.32 -19.02
N GLY A 163 -17.31 36.46 -17.78
CA GLY A 163 -18.40 37.43 -17.49
C GLY A 163 -18.01 38.87 -17.79
N ASP A 164 -16.80 39.28 -17.49
CA ASP A 164 -16.27 40.61 -17.83
C ASP A 164 -16.14 40.79 -19.34
N LEU A 165 -15.67 39.78 -20.06
CA LEU A 165 -15.62 39.82 -21.54
C LEU A 165 -17.03 39.92 -22.16
N ASP A 166 -17.99 39.16 -21.69
CA ASP A 166 -19.38 39.20 -22.17
C ASP A 166 -19.98 40.58 -21.93
N THR A 167 -19.74 41.17 -20.76
CA THR A 167 -20.17 42.55 -20.42
C THR A 167 -19.54 43.57 -21.36
N ALA A 168 -18.23 43.48 -21.60
CA ALA A 168 -17.54 44.38 -22.55
C ALA A 168 -18.06 44.23 -23.97
N ALA A 169 -18.34 42.99 -24.41
CA ALA A 169 -18.91 42.73 -25.74
C ALA A 169 -20.30 43.37 -25.92
N VAL A 170 -21.18 43.29 -24.89
CA VAL A 170 -22.48 43.92 -24.88
C VAL A 170 -22.36 45.44 -24.96
N VAL A 171 -21.47 46.07 -24.20
CA VAL A 171 -21.23 47.51 -24.23
C VAL A 171 -20.72 47.94 -25.60
N THR A 172 -19.75 47.23 -26.15
CA THR A 172 -19.20 47.51 -27.50
C THR A 172 -20.31 47.40 -28.58
N GLY A 173 -21.17 46.36 -28.49
CA GLY A 173 -22.31 46.18 -29.38
C GLY A 173 -23.32 47.33 -29.29
N LYS A 174 -23.62 47.84 -28.08
CA LYS A 174 -24.48 49.02 -27.90
C LYS A 174 -23.89 50.27 -28.54
N ILE A 175 -22.62 50.55 -28.30
CA ILE A 175 -21.90 51.70 -28.89
C ILE A 175 -21.90 51.63 -30.43
N ALA A 176 -21.63 50.45 -30.98
CA ALA A 176 -21.68 50.23 -32.43
C ALA A 176 -23.08 50.53 -33.02
N LYS A 177 -24.12 50.02 -32.37
CA LYS A 177 -25.51 50.24 -32.77
C LYS A 177 -25.87 51.72 -32.74
N GLU A 178 -25.54 52.45 -31.69
CA GLU A 178 -25.74 53.89 -31.58
C GLU A 178 -25.01 54.67 -32.66
N LYS A 179 -23.76 54.34 -32.98
CA LYS A 179 -23.01 54.98 -34.05
C LYS A 179 -23.63 54.74 -35.42
N ILE A 180 -24.14 53.54 -35.70
CA ILE A 180 -24.83 53.22 -36.95
C ILE A 180 -26.14 54.03 -37.06
N GLN A 181 -26.92 54.09 -35.99
CA GLN A 181 -28.16 54.88 -35.96
C GLN A 181 -27.90 56.37 -36.12
N LYS A 182 -26.86 56.94 -35.50
CA LYS A 182 -26.48 58.36 -35.70
C LYS A 182 -26.07 58.66 -37.16
N LYS A 183 -25.30 57.74 -37.79
CA LYS A 183 -24.91 57.87 -39.21
C LYS A 183 -26.10 57.80 -40.11
N ALA A 184 -27.05 56.90 -39.88
CA ALA A 184 -28.29 56.82 -40.71
C ALA A 184 -29.11 58.11 -40.61
N ARG A 185 -29.33 58.64 -39.41
CA ARG A 185 -30.06 59.92 -39.22
C ARG A 185 -29.33 61.12 -39.83
N ALA A 186 -28.04 61.21 -39.80
CA ALA A 186 -27.25 62.25 -40.41
C ALA A 186 -27.31 62.18 -41.97
N GLY A 187 -27.38 61.00 -42.56
CA GLY A 187 -27.54 60.82 -44.02
C GLY A 187 -28.92 61.12 -44.52
N GLU A 188 -29.98 60.96 -43.70
CA GLU A 188 -31.35 61.39 -44.02
C GLU A 188 -31.54 62.91 -43.95
N ALA A 189 -30.78 63.60 -43.05
CA ALA A 189 -30.82 65.04 -42.90
C ALA A 189 -30.10 65.85 -44.02
N GLN A 190 -29.31 65.13 -44.84
CA GLN A 190 -28.60 65.73 -46.00
C GLN A 190 -29.24 65.47 -47.36
N ARG A 191 -30.43 64.83 -47.39
CA ARG A 191 -31.26 64.66 -48.57
C ARG A 191 -32.46 65.61 -48.49
#